data_1004878e7dfe7a31cb18be36fa7849ab
#
_entry.id   1004878e7dfe7a31cb18be36fa7849ab
#
_cell.length_a   1.000
_cell.length_b   1.000
_cell.length_c   1.000
_cell.angle_alpha   90.00
_cell.angle_beta   90.00
_cell.angle_gamma   90.00
#
_symmetry.space_group_name_H-M   'P 1'
#
loop_
_entity.id
_entity.type
_entity.pdbx_description
1 polymer ?
#
loop_
_entity_poly.entity_id
_entity_poly.type
_entity_poly.pdbx_seq_one_letter_code
_entity_poly.pdbx_strand_id
1 'polypeptide(L)'
;MSGRVPWLDGARGIAIILVVLFHAGMFTVPTGLASPWWEPLNLVFALLRMPLFFLVAGMLAVGAVQRSWPALWRTRLAVLVWVFLVWTVLRFAYYQVVPEPIDLNQSSWTDFVLSVVRPSNGLWFLFALALFLVAAKALHGRVNRWVALAIATVASSVAHGGFTFGNVTYDGIMKYFVFFMLGLYLREPIIRFVHRRRWPATVALLVVFAAAIVLRGATGWFVDAATAVPVGLIAVAFGLCLSRNLARTPFTRLLSRPLEYLGRRTLQVYVTHILLLSTFTSVLMPFADTAVLTMLRPVMPVLMTATVIPVSLLIAAGCERVPVLRLLYAAPTWSSRERAGAALP
;
A
#
# COMPACT_ATOMS: atom_id res chain seq x y z
N MET A 1 25.73 -1.93 11.45
CA MET A 1 25.56 -0.88 10.42
C MET A 1 24.35 -1.23 9.53
N SER A 2 23.16 -0.75 9.84
CA SER A 2 22.00 -0.96 8.96
C SER A 2 21.95 0.17 7.93
N GLY A 3 22.79 0.08 6.89
CA GLY A 3 22.72 1.01 5.77
C GLY A 3 21.34 0.95 5.14
N ARG A 4 20.83 2.10 4.71
CA ARG A 4 19.60 2.20 3.92
C ARG A 4 19.72 1.34 2.66
N VAL A 5 18.71 0.57 2.35
CA VAL A 5 18.65 -0.33 1.19
C VAL A 5 17.78 0.32 0.10
N PRO A 6 18.36 1.02 -0.91
CA PRO A 6 17.60 1.85 -1.85
C PRO A 6 16.54 1.09 -2.64
N TRP A 7 16.81 -0.14 -3.05
CA TRP A 7 15.85 -0.94 -3.79
C TRP A 7 14.59 -1.34 -2.99
N LEU A 8 14.61 -1.29 -1.65
CA LEU A 8 13.39 -1.41 -0.85
C LEU A 8 12.47 -0.20 -1.04
N ASP A 9 13.05 1.01 -1.16
CA ASP A 9 12.27 2.18 -1.54
C ASP A 9 11.71 2.01 -2.97
N GLY A 10 12.49 1.47 -3.92
CA GLY A 10 12.01 1.14 -5.27
C GLY A 10 10.83 0.16 -5.26
N ALA A 11 10.89 -0.89 -4.44
CA ALA A 11 9.78 -1.84 -4.28
C ALA A 11 8.50 -1.17 -3.72
N ARG A 12 8.64 -0.22 -2.78
CA ARG A 12 7.50 0.61 -2.31
C ARG A 12 6.97 1.51 -3.43
N GLY A 13 7.86 2.04 -4.27
CA GLY A 13 7.48 2.82 -5.45
C GLY A 13 6.64 2.01 -6.44
N ILE A 14 7.04 0.76 -6.72
CA ILE A 14 6.23 -0.17 -7.54
C ILE A 14 4.87 -0.41 -6.89
N ALA A 15 4.85 -0.72 -5.60
CA ALA A 15 3.61 -1.02 -4.89
C ALA A 15 2.63 0.16 -4.88
N ILE A 16 3.09 1.41 -4.66
CA ILE A 16 2.20 2.58 -4.66
C ILE A 16 1.68 2.90 -6.06
N ILE A 17 2.45 2.70 -7.13
CA ILE A 17 1.97 2.82 -8.51
C ILE A 17 0.81 1.86 -8.74
N LEU A 18 0.95 0.59 -8.34
CA LEU A 18 -0.10 -0.41 -8.46
C LEU A 18 -1.33 -0.10 -7.58
N VAL A 19 -1.15 0.57 -6.44
CA VAL A 19 -2.26 1.06 -5.61
C VAL A 19 -3.04 2.16 -6.33
N VAL A 20 -2.35 3.15 -6.89
CA VAL A 20 -3.01 4.24 -7.63
C VAL A 20 -3.69 3.70 -8.89
N LEU A 21 -3.03 2.80 -9.63
CA LEU A 21 -3.57 2.16 -10.83
C LEU A 21 -4.86 1.37 -10.52
N PHE A 22 -4.89 0.64 -9.40
CA PHE A 22 -6.10 -0.05 -8.96
C PHE A 22 -7.25 0.92 -8.72
N HIS A 23 -7.02 1.98 -7.93
CA HIS A 23 -8.06 2.94 -7.64
C HIS A 23 -8.46 3.73 -8.88
N ALA A 24 -7.53 4.00 -9.81
CA ALA A 24 -7.87 4.57 -11.11
C ALA A 24 -8.86 3.68 -11.87
N GLY A 25 -8.62 2.37 -11.96
CA GLY A 25 -9.57 1.41 -12.54
C GLY A 25 -10.91 1.38 -11.79
N MET A 26 -10.86 1.36 -10.46
CA MET A 26 -12.04 1.34 -9.60
C MET A 26 -12.96 2.55 -9.81
N PHE A 27 -12.40 3.73 -10.09
CA PHE A 27 -13.18 4.93 -10.39
C PHE A 27 -13.62 5.02 -11.85
N THR A 28 -12.78 4.60 -12.79
CA THR A 28 -13.01 4.87 -14.23
C THR A 28 -13.80 3.77 -14.93
N VAL A 29 -13.77 2.51 -14.47
CA VAL A 29 -14.54 1.42 -15.12
C VAL A 29 -16.03 1.59 -14.88
N PRO A 30 -16.57 1.76 -13.65
CA PRO A 30 -17.99 1.91 -13.42
C PRO A 30 -18.59 3.17 -14.07
N THR A 31 -17.77 4.21 -14.28
CA THR A 31 -18.19 5.48 -14.88
C THR A 31 -18.08 5.49 -16.41
N GLY A 32 -17.74 4.37 -17.05
CA GLY A 32 -17.61 4.26 -18.50
C GLY A 32 -16.36 4.92 -19.10
N LEU A 33 -15.49 5.50 -18.28
CA LEU A 33 -14.24 6.14 -18.70
C LEU A 33 -13.13 5.15 -19.03
N ALA A 34 -13.21 3.89 -18.55
CA ALA A 34 -12.24 2.85 -18.87
C ALA A 34 -12.90 1.56 -19.34
N SER A 35 -12.11 0.75 -20.03
CA SER A 35 -12.56 -0.55 -20.53
C SER A 35 -12.72 -1.58 -19.40
N PRO A 36 -13.77 -2.45 -19.41
CA PRO A 36 -14.03 -3.43 -18.35
C PRO A 36 -12.89 -4.46 -18.12
N TRP A 37 -12.04 -4.72 -19.11
CA TRP A 37 -10.92 -5.67 -18.97
C TRP A 37 -9.90 -5.28 -17.88
N TRP A 38 -9.96 -4.05 -17.37
CA TRP A 38 -9.16 -3.63 -16.21
C TRP A 38 -9.54 -4.33 -14.90
N GLU A 39 -10.78 -4.78 -14.74
CA GLU A 39 -11.23 -5.45 -13.51
C GLU A 39 -10.47 -6.75 -13.23
N PRO A 40 -10.41 -7.74 -14.16
CA PRO A 40 -9.63 -8.95 -13.94
C PRO A 40 -8.13 -8.66 -13.77
N LEU A 41 -7.59 -7.68 -14.48
CA LEU A 41 -6.19 -7.29 -14.31
C LEU A 41 -5.91 -6.72 -12.91
N ASN A 42 -6.84 -5.97 -12.34
CA ASN A 42 -6.74 -5.45 -10.98
C ASN A 42 -6.71 -6.57 -9.92
N LEU A 43 -7.45 -7.67 -10.15
CA LEU A 43 -7.42 -8.85 -9.27
C LEU A 43 -6.04 -9.52 -9.29
N VAL A 44 -5.42 -9.64 -10.47
CA VAL A 44 -4.05 -10.16 -10.61
C VAL A 44 -3.05 -9.30 -9.82
N PHE A 45 -3.11 -7.99 -10.00
CA PHE A 45 -2.22 -7.08 -9.29
C PHE A 45 -2.46 -7.03 -7.78
N ALA A 46 -3.65 -7.41 -7.30
CA ALA A 46 -3.92 -7.48 -5.86
C ALA A 46 -2.99 -8.45 -5.13
N LEU A 47 -2.62 -9.56 -5.77
CA LEU A 47 -1.69 -10.56 -5.22
C LEU A 47 -0.23 -10.09 -5.15
N LEU A 48 0.11 -9.03 -5.88
CA LEU A 48 1.44 -8.40 -5.80
C LEU A 48 1.42 -7.14 -4.93
N ARG A 49 0.50 -6.24 -5.17
CA ARG A 49 0.43 -4.88 -4.64
C ARG A 49 0.47 -4.82 -3.12
N MET A 50 -0.50 -5.47 -2.47
CA MET A 50 -0.64 -5.40 -1.00
C MET A 50 0.36 -6.30 -0.27
N PRO A 51 0.62 -7.56 -0.70
CA PRO A 51 1.68 -8.38 -0.13
C PRO A 51 3.05 -7.72 -0.18
N LEU A 52 3.43 -7.12 -1.32
CA LEU A 52 4.71 -6.42 -1.48
C LEU A 52 4.81 -5.22 -0.52
N PHE A 53 3.75 -4.41 -0.43
CA PHE A 53 3.74 -3.23 0.42
C PHE A 53 3.90 -3.60 1.90
N PHE A 54 3.12 -4.56 2.39
CA PHE A 54 3.19 -4.98 3.80
C PHE A 54 4.48 -5.73 4.14
N LEU A 55 4.99 -6.56 3.23
CA LEU A 55 6.27 -7.24 3.47
C LEU A 55 7.42 -6.23 3.60
N VAL A 56 7.51 -5.26 2.70
CA VAL A 56 8.53 -4.20 2.79
C VAL A 56 8.33 -3.35 4.06
N ALA A 57 7.08 -3.04 4.42
CA ALA A 57 6.79 -2.34 5.68
C ALA A 57 7.29 -3.14 6.90
N GLY A 58 7.09 -4.46 6.93
CA GLY A 58 7.62 -5.36 7.95
C GLY A 58 9.15 -5.37 8.00
N MET A 59 9.82 -5.45 6.84
CA MET A 59 11.29 -5.36 6.76
C MET A 59 11.84 -4.05 7.34
N LEU A 60 11.11 -2.95 7.17
CA LEU A 60 11.49 -1.63 7.70
C LEU A 60 11.09 -1.42 9.16
N ALA A 61 10.24 -2.29 9.71
CA ALA A 61 9.75 -2.22 11.08
C ALA A 61 10.68 -2.86 12.11
N VAL A 62 11.66 -3.67 11.70
CA VAL A 62 12.55 -4.45 12.60
C VAL A 62 13.10 -3.62 13.74
N GLY A 63 13.78 -2.51 13.43
CA GLY A 63 14.35 -1.65 14.46
C GLY A 63 13.30 -0.89 15.29
N ALA A 64 12.10 -0.66 14.77
CA ALA A 64 11.03 0.00 15.50
C ALA A 64 10.36 -0.93 16.53
N VAL A 65 10.14 -2.19 16.16
CA VAL A 65 9.53 -3.21 17.05
C VAL A 65 10.45 -3.54 18.24
N GLN A 66 11.76 -3.44 18.08
CA GLN A 66 12.74 -3.68 19.15
C GLN A 66 12.82 -2.53 20.18
N ARG A 67 12.37 -1.33 19.85
CA ARG A 67 12.39 -0.16 20.76
C ARG A 67 11.32 -0.29 21.86
N SER A 68 11.41 0.59 22.90
CA SER A 68 10.35 0.71 23.92
C SER A 68 9.00 1.17 23.30
N TRP A 69 7.88 0.93 24.00
CA TRP A 69 6.56 1.38 23.56
C TRP A 69 6.48 2.89 23.32
N PRO A 70 6.98 3.76 24.23
CA PRO A 70 6.99 5.20 23.97
C PRO A 70 7.80 5.59 22.74
N ALA A 71 8.93 4.91 22.48
CA ALA A 71 9.76 5.17 21.31
C ALA A 71 9.05 4.72 20.01
N LEU A 72 8.36 3.57 20.01
CA LEU A 72 7.54 3.13 18.88
C LEU A 72 6.41 4.12 18.58
N TRP A 73 5.69 4.58 19.64
CA TRP A 73 4.66 5.59 19.52
C TRP A 73 5.20 6.85 18.84
N ARG A 74 6.23 7.46 19.41
CA ARG A 74 6.78 8.74 18.92
C ARG A 74 7.38 8.66 17.53
N THR A 75 7.94 7.51 17.13
CA THR A 75 8.68 7.40 15.86
C THR A 75 7.85 6.87 14.71
N ARG A 76 6.74 6.18 14.98
CA ARG A 76 5.93 5.50 13.95
C ARG A 76 4.43 5.67 14.15
N LEU A 77 3.88 5.27 15.31
CA LEU A 77 2.43 5.20 15.49
C LEU A 77 1.79 6.60 15.49
N ALA A 78 2.40 7.58 16.14
CA ALA A 78 1.86 8.94 16.21
C ALA A 78 1.64 9.55 14.81
N VAL A 79 2.55 9.34 13.87
CA VAL A 79 2.38 9.82 12.48
C VAL A 79 1.24 9.08 11.77
N LEU A 80 1.17 7.75 11.92
CA LEU A 80 0.12 6.95 11.27
C LEU A 80 -1.26 7.34 11.78
N VAL A 81 -1.42 7.44 13.12
CA VAL A 81 -2.69 7.82 13.76
C VAL A 81 -3.08 9.26 13.40
N TRP A 82 -2.13 10.21 13.51
CA TRP A 82 -2.36 11.61 13.19
C TRP A 82 -2.82 11.79 11.74
N VAL A 83 -2.04 11.26 10.79
CA VAL A 83 -2.36 11.38 9.36
C VAL A 83 -3.69 10.69 9.04
N PHE A 84 -3.95 9.50 9.63
CA PHE A 84 -5.22 8.82 9.47
C PHE A 84 -6.39 9.70 9.91
N LEU A 85 -6.34 10.30 11.11
CA LEU A 85 -7.42 11.14 11.63
C LEU A 85 -7.62 12.41 10.80
N VAL A 86 -6.53 13.14 10.50
CA VAL A 86 -6.60 14.37 9.71
C VAL A 86 -7.19 14.09 8.33
N TRP A 87 -6.73 13.06 7.64
CA TRP A 87 -7.23 12.73 6.30
C TRP A 87 -8.63 12.12 6.31
N THR A 88 -9.05 11.47 7.39
CA THR A 88 -10.46 11.05 7.57
C THR A 88 -11.38 12.27 7.60
N VAL A 89 -11.03 13.30 8.38
CA VAL A 89 -11.80 14.56 8.44
C VAL A 89 -11.79 15.29 7.09
N LEU A 90 -10.61 15.43 6.46
CA LEU A 90 -10.50 16.11 5.17
C LEU A 90 -11.30 15.42 4.06
N ARG A 91 -11.26 14.09 4.01
CA ARG A 91 -12.04 13.32 3.03
C ARG A 91 -13.54 13.48 3.26
N PHE A 92 -13.98 13.38 4.50
CA PHE A 92 -15.39 13.61 4.82
C PHE A 92 -15.81 15.02 4.39
N ALA A 93 -15.06 16.06 4.77
CA ALA A 93 -15.34 17.44 4.37
C ALA A 93 -15.36 17.63 2.84
N TYR A 94 -14.44 16.99 2.12
CA TYR A 94 -14.39 17.02 0.66
C TYR A 94 -15.67 16.46 0.04
N TYR A 95 -16.15 15.30 0.49
CA TYR A 95 -17.34 14.66 -0.07
C TYR A 95 -18.67 15.30 0.39
N GLN A 96 -18.65 16.25 1.35
CA GLN A 96 -19.82 17.10 1.60
C GLN A 96 -20.02 18.15 0.48
N VAL A 97 -18.97 18.46 -0.29
CA VAL A 97 -18.98 19.51 -1.34
C VAL A 97 -18.91 18.89 -2.73
N VAL A 98 -18.09 17.84 -2.90
CA VAL A 98 -17.86 17.18 -4.20
C VAL A 98 -18.65 15.89 -4.23
N PRO A 99 -19.59 15.72 -5.20
CA PRO A 99 -20.33 14.48 -5.35
C PRO A 99 -19.38 13.27 -5.58
N GLU A 100 -19.72 12.14 -4.98
CA GLU A 100 -19.00 10.89 -5.22
C GLU A 100 -19.28 10.40 -6.65
N PRO A 101 -18.28 10.20 -7.51
CA PRO A 101 -18.49 9.69 -8.86
C PRO A 101 -18.91 8.21 -8.87
N ILE A 102 -18.63 7.50 -7.79
CA ILE A 102 -19.10 6.14 -7.49
C ILE A 102 -19.54 6.11 -6.02
N ASP A 103 -20.59 5.38 -5.72
CA ASP A 103 -21.12 5.29 -4.36
C ASP A 103 -20.17 4.50 -3.44
N LEU A 104 -19.47 5.21 -2.58
CA LEU A 104 -18.57 4.69 -1.56
C LEU A 104 -19.01 5.09 -0.14
N ASN A 105 -20.18 5.73 -0.01
CA ASN A 105 -20.73 6.23 1.27
C ASN A 105 -19.76 7.14 2.06
N GLN A 106 -18.87 7.86 1.39
CA GLN A 106 -17.87 8.69 2.06
C GLN A 106 -18.45 9.99 2.63
N SER A 107 -19.63 10.41 2.16
CA SER A 107 -20.39 11.57 2.64
C SER A 107 -21.27 11.26 3.85
N SER A 108 -21.42 9.99 4.23
CA SER A 108 -22.26 9.53 5.35
C SER A 108 -21.64 9.90 6.71
N TRP A 109 -22.40 10.59 7.56
CA TRP A 109 -22.02 10.88 8.95
C TRP A 109 -21.80 9.62 9.79
N THR A 110 -22.62 8.60 9.58
CA THR A 110 -22.49 7.31 10.28
C THR A 110 -21.15 6.65 9.93
N ASP A 111 -20.82 6.59 8.62
CA ASP A 111 -19.56 5.99 8.17
C ASP A 111 -18.36 6.83 8.58
N PHE A 112 -18.47 8.16 8.63
CA PHE A 112 -17.43 9.03 9.16
C PHE A 112 -17.11 8.70 10.63
N VAL A 113 -18.12 8.64 11.52
CA VAL A 113 -17.92 8.32 12.94
C VAL A 113 -17.39 6.91 13.12
N LEU A 114 -17.94 5.93 12.40
CA LEU A 114 -17.49 4.54 12.46
C LEU A 114 -16.10 4.33 11.86
N SER A 115 -15.64 5.20 10.95
CA SER A 115 -14.34 5.07 10.29
C SER A 115 -13.16 5.11 11.25
N VAL A 116 -13.32 5.66 12.46
CA VAL A 116 -12.28 5.68 13.50
C VAL A 116 -11.94 4.26 13.98
N VAL A 117 -12.94 3.39 14.07
CA VAL A 117 -12.78 2.00 14.53
C VAL A 117 -12.96 0.99 13.40
N ARG A 118 -13.80 1.30 12.43
CA ARG A 118 -14.12 0.42 11.28
C ARG A 118 -13.91 1.18 9.97
N PRO A 119 -12.66 1.53 9.61
CA PRO A 119 -12.41 2.30 8.39
C PRO A 119 -12.80 1.47 7.16
N SER A 120 -13.82 1.95 6.44
CA SER A 120 -14.25 1.43 5.13
C SER A 120 -13.74 2.31 3.98
N ASN A 121 -12.99 3.35 4.31
CA ASN A 121 -12.43 4.31 3.37
C ASN A 121 -11.05 3.86 2.83
N GLY A 122 -10.55 4.55 1.81
CA GLY A 122 -9.24 4.25 1.23
C GLY A 122 -8.03 4.51 2.14
N LEU A 123 -8.22 4.84 3.43
CA LEU A 123 -7.15 5.01 4.42
C LEU A 123 -6.90 3.75 5.26
N TRP A 124 -7.61 2.66 5.00
CA TRP A 124 -7.55 1.40 5.75
C TRP A 124 -6.12 0.86 5.93
N PHE A 125 -5.23 1.09 4.96
CA PHE A 125 -3.84 0.63 5.04
C PHE A 125 -3.06 1.31 6.17
N LEU A 126 -3.28 2.61 6.45
CA LEU A 126 -2.63 3.30 7.58
C LEU A 126 -3.07 2.70 8.92
N PHE A 127 -4.37 2.43 9.04
CA PHE A 127 -4.94 1.79 10.21
C PHE A 127 -4.38 0.37 10.40
N ALA A 128 -4.39 -0.44 9.34
CA ALA A 128 -3.82 -1.79 9.34
C ALA A 128 -2.32 -1.79 9.71
N LEU A 129 -1.54 -0.86 9.14
CA LEU A 129 -0.11 -0.75 9.43
C LEU A 129 0.15 -0.37 10.89
N ALA A 130 -0.67 0.51 11.48
CA ALA A 130 -0.56 0.84 12.90
C ALA A 130 -0.87 -0.39 13.78
N LEU A 131 -1.93 -1.14 13.47
CA LEU A 131 -2.27 -2.38 14.18
C LEU A 131 -1.18 -3.45 13.99
N PHE A 132 -0.60 -3.60 12.80
CA PHE A 132 0.49 -4.54 12.56
C PHE A 132 1.72 -4.23 13.39
N LEU A 133 2.08 -2.95 13.52
CA LEU A 133 3.19 -2.53 14.38
C LEU A 133 2.92 -2.84 15.86
N VAL A 134 1.69 -2.57 16.34
CA VAL A 134 1.28 -2.86 17.72
C VAL A 134 1.29 -4.37 17.97
N ALA A 135 0.64 -5.16 17.11
CA ALA A 135 0.57 -6.62 17.23
C ALA A 135 1.97 -7.24 17.15
N ALA A 136 2.79 -6.85 16.19
CA ALA A 136 4.16 -7.34 16.06
C ALA A 136 5.02 -7.02 17.29
N LYS A 137 4.88 -5.81 17.85
CA LYS A 137 5.56 -5.42 19.10
C LYS A 137 5.06 -6.23 20.29
N ALA A 138 3.77 -6.50 20.40
CA ALA A 138 3.20 -7.31 21.48
C ALA A 138 3.64 -8.77 21.41
N LEU A 139 3.77 -9.32 20.20
CA LEU A 139 4.22 -10.70 19.97
C LEU A 139 5.73 -10.88 20.07
N HIS A 140 6.51 -9.80 19.81
CA HIS A 140 7.97 -9.86 19.76
C HIS A 140 8.57 -10.28 21.11
N GLY A 141 9.34 -11.36 21.10
CA GLY A 141 9.97 -11.93 22.30
C GLY A 141 9.03 -12.69 23.24
N ARG A 142 7.71 -12.71 22.98
CA ARG A 142 6.72 -13.44 23.79
C ARG A 142 6.21 -14.70 23.12
N VAL A 143 6.11 -14.69 21.79
CA VAL A 143 5.60 -15.81 20.99
C VAL A 143 6.71 -16.27 20.06
N ASN A 144 6.85 -17.59 19.91
CA ASN A 144 7.77 -18.16 18.92
C ASN A 144 7.40 -17.65 17.52
N ARG A 145 8.40 -17.13 16.79
CA ARG A 145 8.19 -16.53 15.46
C ARG A 145 7.50 -17.47 14.46
N TRP A 146 7.79 -18.77 14.54
CA TRP A 146 7.21 -19.74 13.63
C TRP A 146 5.74 -20.04 13.95
N VAL A 147 5.38 -20.03 15.25
CA VAL A 147 3.99 -20.12 15.70
C VAL A 147 3.19 -18.90 15.23
N ALA A 148 3.75 -17.71 15.44
CA ALA A 148 3.12 -16.47 14.97
C ALA A 148 2.92 -16.46 13.45
N LEU A 149 3.92 -16.90 12.68
CA LEU A 149 3.81 -17.02 11.21
C LEU A 149 2.79 -18.09 10.81
N ALA A 150 2.75 -19.25 11.48
CA ALA A 150 1.78 -20.30 11.18
C ALA A 150 0.34 -19.81 11.39
N ILE A 151 0.05 -19.16 12.53
CA ILE A 151 -1.28 -18.59 12.83
C ILE A 151 -1.64 -17.52 11.78
N ALA A 152 -0.71 -16.62 11.46
CA ALA A 152 -0.96 -15.59 10.46
C ALA A 152 -1.17 -16.16 9.05
N THR A 153 -0.50 -17.27 8.70
CA THR A 153 -0.68 -17.97 7.43
C THR A 153 -2.07 -18.62 7.37
N VAL A 154 -2.48 -19.32 8.41
CA VAL A 154 -3.82 -19.94 8.49
C VAL A 154 -4.90 -18.85 8.39
N ALA A 155 -4.78 -17.77 9.15
CA ALA A 155 -5.72 -16.65 9.09
C ALA A 155 -5.81 -16.06 7.67
N SER A 156 -4.66 -15.83 7.02
CA SER A 156 -4.61 -15.34 5.64
C SER A 156 -5.27 -16.32 4.66
N SER A 157 -5.00 -17.61 4.79
CA SER A 157 -5.60 -18.65 3.95
C SER A 157 -7.13 -18.69 4.09
N VAL A 158 -7.65 -18.64 5.31
CA VAL A 158 -9.10 -18.63 5.60
C VAL A 158 -9.76 -17.38 4.98
N ALA A 159 -9.12 -16.20 5.11
CA ALA A 159 -9.67 -14.97 4.53
C ALA A 159 -9.64 -14.95 2.99
N HIS A 160 -8.65 -15.59 2.35
CA HIS A 160 -8.62 -15.75 0.90
C HIS A 160 -9.56 -16.86 0.41
N GLY A 161 -9.91 -17.80 1.26
CA GLY A 161 -10.91 -18.85 0.99
C GLY A 161 -12.36 -18.39 1.11
N GLY A 162 -12.61 -17.09 1.31
CA GLY A 162 -13.95 -16.51 1.28
C GLY A 162 -14.50 -16.07 2.64
N PHE A 163 -13.79 -16.32 3.76
CA PHE A 163 -14.19 -15.73 5.03
C PHE A 163 -14.05 -14.21 4.99
N THR A 164 -15.07 -13.50 5.44
CA THR A 164 -15.11 -12.04 5.49
C THR A 164 -15.77 -11.54 6.77
N PHE A 165 -15.27 -10.43 7.28
CA PHE A 165 -15.91 -9.63 8.33
C PHE A 165 -16.93 -8.63 7.76
N GLY A 166 -17.13 -8.60 6.44
CA GLY A 166 -17.93 -7.58 5.77
C GLY A 166 -17.34 -6.17 5.87
N ASN A 167 -16.01 -6.09 6.08
CA ASN A 167 -15.29 -4.82 6.14
C ASN A 167 -13.90 -4.95 5.52
N VAL A 168 -13.61 -4.12 4.53
CA VAL A 168 -12.36 -4.15 3.74
C VAL A 168 -11.09 -4.06 4.60
N THR A 169 -11.14 -3.34 5.72
CA THR A 169 -10.00 -3.17 6.63
C THR A 169 -9.71 -4.45 7.40
N TYR A 170 -10.72 -5.04 8.02
CA TYR A 170 -10.54 -6.26 8.82
C TYR A 170 -10.20 -7.45 7.94
N ASP A 171 -10.83 -7.54 6.76
CA ASP A 171 -10.47 -8.54 5.76
C ASP A 171 -9.02 -8.34 5.28
N GLY A 172 -8.61 -7.11 5.03
CA GLY A 172 -7.23 -6.76 4.68
C GLY A 172 -6.23 -7.07 5.79
N ILE A 173 -6.58 -6.79 7.05
CA ILE A 173 -5.73 -7.14 8.22
C ILE A 173 -5.51 -8.65 8.26
N MET A 174 -6.58 -9.44 8.14
CA MET A 174 -6.49 -10.90 8.17
C MET A 174 -5.69 -11.45 6.98
N LYS A 175 -5.91 -10.92 5.78
CA LYS A 175 -5.22 -11.34 4.55
C LYS A 175 -3.73 -11.01 4.54
N TYR A 176 -3.32 -9.86 5.07
CA TYR A 176 -1.99 -9.31 4.79
C TYR A 176 -1.04 -9.27 5.98
N PHE A 177 -1.49 -9.54 7.20
CA PHE A 177 -0.62 -9.57 8.38
C PHE A 177 0.55 -10.55 8.24
N VAL A 178 0.34 -11.69 7.61
CA VAL A 178 1.38 -12.70 7.35
C VAL A 178 2.56 -12.12 6.56
N PHE A 179 2.30 -11.29 5.55
CA PHE A 179 3.37 -10.68 4.74
C PHE A 179 4.18 -9.67 5.55
N PHE A 180 3.52 -8.88 6.41
CA PHE A 180 4.22 -8.00 7.34
C PHE A 180 5.12 -8.78 8.30
N MET A 181 4.62 -9.85 8.90
CA MET A 181 5.40 -10.70 9.83
C MET A 181 6.55 -11.43 9.12
N LEU A 182 6.34 -11.91 7.89
CA LEU A 182 7.43 -12.47 7.06
C LEU A 182 8.53 -11.43 6.81
N GLY A 183 8.16 -10.21 6.45
CA GLY A 183 9.11 -9.10 6.28
C GLY A 183 9.88 -8.79 7.57
N LEU A 184 9.20 -8.79 8.71
CA LEU A 184 9.78 -8.52 10.02
C LEU A 184 10.79 -9.60 10.44
N TYR A 185 10.38 -10.88 10.37
CA TYR A 185 11.17 -11.98 10.90
C TYR A 185 12.21 -12.54 9.92
N LEU A 186 11.95 -12.42 8.62
CA LEU A 186 12.80 -13.00 7.57
C LEU A 186 13.54 -11.94 6.74
N ARG A 187 13.70 -10.71 7.27
CA ARG A 187 14.35 -9.61 6.56
C ARG A 187 15.71 -10.00 5.96
N GLU A 188 16.61 -10.57 6.76
CA GLU A 188 17.97 -10.90 6.32
C GLU A 188 18.00 -12.06 5.30
N PRO A 189 17.27 -13.19 5.50
CA PRO A 189 17.12 -14.21 4.46
C PRO A 189 16.57 -13.65 3.13
N ILE A 190 15.54 -12.78 3.18
CA ILE A 190 14.95 -12.16 2.00
C ILE A 190 15.97 -11.29 1.27
N ILE A 191 16.71 -10.45 2.00
CA ILE A 191 17.76 -9.61 1.41
C ILE A 191 18.82 -10.49 0.72
N ARG A 192 19.30 -11.54 1.38
CA ARG A 192 20.28 -12.47 0.81
C ARG A 192 19.74 -13.17 -0.43
N PHE A 193 18.50 -13.64 -0.42
CA PHE A 193 17.83 -14.25 -1.55
C PHE A 193 17.82 -13.29 -2.75
N VAL A 194 17.31 -12.06 -2.57
CA VAL A 194 17.15 -11.04 -3.61
C VAL A 194 18.53 -10.66 -4.20
N HIS A 195 19.56 -10.50 -3.35
CA HIS A 195 20.90 -10.12 -3.80
C HIS A 195 21.56 -11.13 -4.72
N ARG A 196 21.23 -12.41 -4.56
CA ARG A 196 21.77 -13.50 -5.40
C ARG A 196 21.07 -13.64 -6.75
N ARG A 197 19.89 -13.00 -6.94
CA ARG A 197 19.07 -13.16 -8.15
C ARG A 197 19.41 -12.11 -9.20
N ARG A 198 19.43 -12.56 -10.46
CA ARG A 198 19.66 -11.74 -11.66
C ARG A 198 18.40 -11.75 -12.54
N TRP A 199 18.41 -11.00 -13.64
CA TRP A 199 17.29 -10.88 -14.56
C TRP A 199 16.65 -12.23 -14.97
N PRO A 200 17.39 -13.30 -15.32
CA PRO A 200 16.73 -14.57 -15.65
C PRO A 200 15.83 -15.11 -14.53
N ALA A 201 16.28 -14.99 -13.27
CA ALA A 201 15.45 -15.41 -12.14
C ALA A 201 14.22 -14.51 -11.94
N THR A 202 14.33 -13.21 -12.25
CA THR A 202 13.19 -12.28 -12.20
C THR A 202 12.15 -12.64 -13.26
N VAL A 203 12.61 -12.95 -14.49
CA VAL A 203 11.72 -13.40 -15.57
C VAL A 203 11.07 -14.75 -15.22
N ALA A 204 11.84 -15.70 -14.67
CA ALA A 204 11.29 -16.97 -14.22
C ALA A 204 10.22 -16.80 -13.15
N LEU A 205 10.43 -15.91 -12.15
CA LEU A 205 9.42 -15.58 -11.13
C LEU A 205 8.17 -14.95 -11.75
N LEU A 206 8.29 -14.11 -12.76
CA LEU A 206 7.15 -13.55 -13.48
C LEU A 206 6.36 -14.64 -14.21
N VAL A 207 7.05 -15.56 -14.93
CA VAL A 207 6.40 -16.66 -15.63
C VAL A 207 5.69 -17.60 -14.66
N VAL A 208 6.34 -17.96 -13.54
CA VAL A 208 5.71 -18.80 -12.50
C VAL A 208 4.51 -18.09 -11.87
N PHE A 209 4.60 -16.79 -11.62
CA PHE A 209 3.47 -16.01 -11.11
C PHE A 209 2.31 -15.98 -12.11
N ALA A 210 2.58 -15.71 -13.39
CA ALA A 210 1.55 -15.72 -14.43
C ALA A 210 0.89 -17.09 -14.57
N ALA A 211 1.68 -18.17 -14.59
CA ALA A 211 1.16 -19.54 -14.62
C ALA A 211 0.28 -19.86 -13.39
N ALA A 212 0.70 -19.44 -12.19
CA ALA A 212 -0.07 -19.61 -10.98
C ALA A 212 -1.43 -18.88 -11.02
N ILE A 213 -1.48 -17.68 -11.61
CA ILE A 213 -2.73 -16.93 -11.81
C ILE A 213 -3.69 -17.69 -12.74
N VAL A 214 -3.18 -18.17 -13.87
CA VAL A 214 -3.99 -18.94 -14.85
C VAL A 214 -4.57 -20.21 -14.20
N LEU A 215 -3.74 -20.94 -13.45
CA LEU A 215 -4.17 -22.14 -12.73
C LEU A 215 -5.24 -21.83 -11.68
N ARG A 216 -5.10 -20.74 -10.92
CA ARG A 216 -6.10 -20.32 -9.92
C ARG A 216 -7.44 -19.96 -10.55
N GLY A 217 -7.45 -19.32 -11.70
CA GLY A 217 -8.69 -18.95 -12.40
C GLY A 217 -9.55 -20.13 -12.81
N ALA A 218 -8.98 -21.35 -12.84
CA ALA A 218 -9.67 -22.59 -13.17
C ALA A 218 -10.15 -23.40 -11.92
N THR A 219 -9.91 -22.90 -10.69
CA THR A 219 -10.09 -23.67 -9.45
C THR A 219 -10.97 -22.93 -8.44
N GLY A 220 -11.60 -23.70 -7.52
CA GLY A 220 -12.53 -23.17 -6.53
C GLY A 220 -11.85 -22.63 -5.25
N TRP A 221 -12.67 -22.17 -4.30
CA TRP A 221 -12.29 -21.50 -3.06
C TRP A 221 -11.22 -22.20 -2.21
N PHE A 222 -11.21 -23.54 -2.17
CA PHE A 222 -10.22 -24.32 -1.40
C PHE A 222 -8.81 -24.11 -1.93
N VAL A 223 -8.66 -24.10 -3.27
CA VAL A 223 -7.37 -23.84 -3.91
C VAL A 223 -6.97 -22.39 -3.71
N ASP A 224 -7.93 -21.47 -3.72
CA ASP A 224 -7.69 -20.06 -3.40
C ASP A 224 -7.18 -19.88 -1.98
N ALA A 225 -7.77 -20.54 -1.00
CA ALA A 225 -7.30 -20.54 0.39
C ALA A 225 -5.87 -21.09 0.51
N ALA A 226 -5.61 -22.27 -0.08
CA ALA A 226 -4.32 -22.94 0.04
C ALA A 226 -3.17 -22.22 -0.70
N THR A 227 -3.47 -21.58 -1.84
CA THR A 227 -2.46 -21.01 -2.74
C THR A 227 -2.24 -19.52 -2.59
N ALA A 228 -3.10 -18.78 -1.89
CA ALA A 228 -3.03 -17.33 -1.79
C ALA A 228 -1.68 -16.83 -1.24
N VAL A 229 -1.23 -17.40 -0.13
CA VAL A 229 0.06 -17.02 0.48
C VAL A 229 1.24 -17.45 -0.38
N PRO A 230 1.37 -18.70 -0.86
CA PRO A 230 2.43 -19.09 -1.78
C PRO A 230 2.50 -18.24 -3.06
N VAL A 231 1.37 -18.00 -3.72
CA VAL A 231 1.34 -17.18 -4.94
C VAL A 231 1.70 -15.72 -4.63
N GLY A 232 1.20 -15.18 -3.51
CA GLY A 232 1.60 -13.85 -3.02
C GLY A 232 3.11 -13.77 -2.74
N LEU A 233 3.74 -14.82 -2.22
CA LEU A 233 5.19 -14.87 -2.00
C LEU A 233 5.98 -14.88 -3.32
N ILE A 234 5.51 -15.61 -4.34
CA ILE A 234 6.11 -15.60 -5.69
C ILE A 234 6.01 -14.19 -6.27
N ALA A 235 4.84 -13.56 -6.19
CA ALA A 235 4.62 -12.19 -6.65
C ALA A 235 5.55 -11.19 -5.94
N VAL A 236 5.66 -11.29 -4.61
CA VAL A 236 6.56 -10.45 -3.81
C VAL A 236 8.02 -10.68 -4.18
N ALA A 237 8.45 -11.94 -4.34
CA ALA A 237 9.81 -12.26 -4.77
C ALA A 237 10.11 -11.65 -6.14
N PHE A 238 9.16 -11.72 -7.09
CA PHE A 238 9.24 -11.03 -8.37
C PHE A 238 9.41 -9.51 -8.19
N GLY A 239 8.53 -8.85 -7.42
CA GLY A 239 8.56 -7.40 -7.21
C GLY A 239 9.87 -6.91 -6.56
N LEU A 240 10.38 -7.65 -5.57
CA LEU A 240 11.66 -7.33 -4.91
C LEU A 240 12.85 -7.54 -5.86
N CYS A 241 12.91 -8.66 -6.61
CA CYS A 241 13.95 -8.93 -7.58
C CYS A 241 13.93 -7.91 -8.73
N LEU A 242 12.74 -7.53 -9.21
CA LEU A 242 12.57 -6.48 -10.22
C LEU A 242 13.16 -5.16 -9.73
N SER A 243 12.74 -4.70 -8.57
CA SER A 243 13.24 -3.44 -7.98
C SER A 243 14.76 -3.45 -7.79
N ARG A 244 15.32 -4.58 -7.30
CA ARG A 244 16.75 -4.73 -7.10
C ARG A 244 17.54 -4.74 -8.41
N ASN A 245 17.04 -5.42 -9.43
CA ASN A 245 17.71 -5.50 -10.75
C ASN A 245 17.63 -4.18 -11.51
N LEU A 246 16.53 -3.42 -11.38
CA LEU A 246 16.43 -2.06 -11.91
C LEU A 246 17.48 -1.11 -11.29
N ALA A 247 17.76 -1.26 -9.98
CA ALA A 247 18.77 -0.45 -9.29
C ALA A 247 20.24 -0.87 -9.60
N ARG A 248 20.46 -1.97 -10.31
CA ARG A 248 21.77 -2.61 -10.42
C ARG A 248 22.67 -2.03 -11.51
N THR A 249 22.11 -1.68 -12.66
CA THR A 249 22.90 -1.21 -13.81
C THR A 249 22.70 0.28 -14.06
N PRO A 250 23.69 1.01 -14.60
CA PRO A 250 23.55 2.42 -14.93
C PRO A 250 22.37 2.71 -15.87
N PHE A 251 22.15 1.84 -16.85
CA PHE A 251 21.05 1.97 -17.82
C PHE A 251 19.68 1.86 -17.15
N THR A 252 19.46 0.86 -16.29
CA THR A 252 18.18 0.68 -15.60
C THR A 252 18.00 1.64 -14.40
N ARG A 253 19.07 2.30 -13.95
CA ARG A 253 18.99 3.32 -12.89
C ARG A 253 18.13 4.51 -13.27
N LEU A 254 17.98 4.82 -14.54
CA LEU A 254 17.06 5.86 -15.00
C LEU A 254 15.62 5.56 -14.54
N LEU A 255 15.22 4.28 -14.53
CA LEU A 255 13.92 3.83 -14.06
C LEU A 255 13.86 3.64 -12.53
N SER A 256 14.95 3.19 -11.89
CA SER A 256 14.95 2.94 -10.46
C SER A 256 14.93 4.22 -9.61
N ARG A 257 15.58 5.31 -10.06
CA ARG A 257 15.62 6.58 -9.32
C ARG A 257 14.24 7.19 -9.06
N PRO A 258 13.34 7.32 -10.07
CA PRO A 258 11.97 7.76 -9.84
C PRO A 258 11.19 6.85 -8.90
N LEU A 259 11.36 5.51 -9.03
CA LEU A 259 10.71 4.54 -8.14
C LEU A 259 11.20 4.67 -6.70
N GLU A 260 12.51 4.84 -6.48
CA GLU A 260 13.09 5.07 -5.17
C GLU A 260 12.63 6.40 -4.55
N TYR A 261 12.56 7.46 -5.37
CA TYR A 261 12.02 8.75 -4.94
C TYR A 261 10.55 8.64 -4.52
N LEU A 262 9.73 7.99 -5.35
CA LEU A 262 8.32 7.73 -5.07
C LEU A 262 8.15 6.86 -3.82
N GLY A 263 8.97 5.82 -3.67
CA GLY A 263 8.94 4.93 -2.52
C GLY A 263 9.24 5.62 -1.19
N ARG A 264 10.00 6.72 -1.20
CA ARG A 264 10.22 7.57 -0.02
C ARG A 264 9.04 8.46 0.32
N ARG A 265 8.17 8.74 -0.66
CA ARG A 265 7.02 9.65 -0.56
C ARG A 265 5.68 8.93 -0.71
N THR A 266 5.65 7.63 -0.44
CA THR A 266 4.43 6.81 -0.56
C THR A 266 3.27 7.33 0.28
N LEU A 267 3.54 7.87 1.48
CA LEU A 267 2.50 8.41 2.35
C LEU A 267 1.75 9.57 1.69
N GLN A 268 2.51 10.52 1.11
CA GLN A 268 1.96 11.69 0.45
C GLN A 268 1.02 11.29 -0.69
N VAL A 269 1.49 10.41 -1.58
CA VAL A 269 0.67 9.89 -2.68
C VAL A 269 -0.52 9.10 -2.16
N TYR A 270 -0.30 8.24 -1.14
CA TYR A 270 -1.34 7.36 -0.61
C TYR A 270 -2.55 8.13 -0.05
N VAL A 271 -2.33 9.24 0.64
CA VAL A 271 -3.44 9.97 1.27
C VAL A 271 -4.18 10.88 0.29
N THR A 272 -3.52 11.36 -0.79
CA THR A 272 -4.11 12.32 -1.74
C THR A 272 -4.74 11.68 -2.97
N HIS A 273 -4.24 10.51 -3.42
CA HIS A 273 -4.60 9.97 -4.75
C HIS A 273 -6.10 9.73 -4.95
N ILE A 274 -6.83 9.28 -3.90
CA ILE A 274 -8.26 9.00 -4.03
C ILE A 274 -9.06 10.28 -4.27
N LEU A 275 -8.75 11.38 -3.57
CA LEU A 275 -9.43 12.65 -3.79
C LEU A 275 -9.16 13.18 -5.20
N LEU A 276 -7.92 13.07 -5.69
CA LEU A 276 -7.57 13.45 -7.05
C LEU A 276 -8.27 12.58 -8.09
N LEU A 277 -8.30 11.25 -7.89
CA LEU A 277 -9.03 10.33 -8.79
C LEU A 277 -10.51 10.65 -8.81
N SER A 278 -11.13 10.87 -7.65
CA SER A 278 -12.53 11.28 -7.54
C SER A 278 -12.77 12.59 -8.32
N THR A 279 -11.94 13.63 -8.08
CA THR A 279 -12.07 14.91 -8.79
C THR A 279 -11.95 14.73 -10.31
N PHE A 280 -10.89 14.05 -10.78
CA PHE A 280 -10.68 13.87 -12.22
C PHE A 280 -11.78 13.03 -12.86
N THR A 281 -12.25 11.99 -12.18
CA THR A 281 -13.37 11.19 -12.65
C THR A 281 -14.65 12.03 -12.77
N SER A 282 -15.00 12.81 -11.73
CA SER A 282 -16.19 13.68 -11.76
C SER A 282 -16.12 14.71 -12.88
N VAL A 283 -14.94 15.28 -13.15
CA VAL A 283 -14.74 16.25 -14.25
C VAL A 283 -14.85 15.60 -15.62
N LEU A 284 -14.35 14.38 -15.79
CA LEU A 284 -14.33 13.70 -17.10
C LEU A 284 -15.62 12.93 -17.40
N MET A 285 -16.34 12.48 -16.37
CA MET A 285 -17.56 11.64 -16.52
C MET A 285 -18.61 12.25 -17.47
N PRO A 286 -18.93 13.56 -17.44
CA PRO A 286 -19.89 14.14 -18.37
C PRO A 286 -19.49 14.04 -19.85
N PHE A 287 -18.21 13.79 -20.13
CA PHE A 287 -17.63 13.70 -21.47
C PHE A 287 -17.29 12.26 -21.88
N ALA A 288 -17.69 11.24 -21.08
CA ALA A 288 -17.29 9.85 -21.25
C ALA A 288 -17.59 9.28 -22.65
N ASP A 289 -18.65 9.75 -23.31
CA ASP A 289 -19.08 9.29 -24.63
C ASP A 289 -18.50 10.09 -25.80
N THR A 290 -17.63 11.05 -25.55
CA THR A 290 -16.90 11.75 -26.60
C THR A 290 -15.94 10.79 -27.32
N ALA A 291 -15.74 11.01 -28.63
CA ALA A 291 -14.85 10.17 -29.45
C ALA A 291 -13.44 10.05 -28.85
N VAL A 292 -12.90 11.15 -28.31
CA VAL A 292 -11.57 11.19 -27.70
C VAL A 292 -11.52 10.28 -26.46
N LEU A 293 -12.46 10.44 -25.51
CA LEU A 293 -12.45 9.63 -24.27
C LEU A 293 -12.76 8.16 -24.55
N THR A 294 -13.65 7.87 -25.52
CA THR A 294 -13.92 6.50 -25.96
C THR A 294 -12.65 5.84 -26.51
N MET A 295 -11.87 6.53 -27.33
CA MET A 295 -10.57 6.04 -27.82
C MET A 295 -9.55 5.80 -26.69
N LEU A 296 -9.60 6.59 -25.62
CA LEU A 296 -8.68 6.49 -24.49
C LEU A 296 -9.09 5.46 -23.42
N ARG A 297 -10.32 4.91 -23.46
CA ARG A 297 -10.82 3.91 -22.48
C ARG A 297 -9.84 2.77 -22.20
N PRO A 298 -9.13 2.18 -23.18
CA PRO A 298 -8.18 1.10 -22.92
C PRO A 298 -6.99 1.47 -22.03
N VAL A 299 -6.58 2.74 -22.05
CA VAL A 299 -5.39 3.23 -21.34
C VAL A 299 -5.72 4.22 -20.22
N MET A 300 -6.99 4.55 -20.02
CA MET A 300 -7.41 5.59 -19.07
C MET A 300 -6.87 5.39 -17.63
N PRO A 301 -6.91 4.20 -17.01
CA PRO A 301 -6.34 4.02 -15.67
C PRO A 301 -4.83 4.31 -15.60
N VAL A 302 -4.08 4.04 -16.69
CA VAL A 302 -2.66 4.38 -16.76
C VAL A 302 -2.47 5.88 -16.86
N LEU A 303 -3.24 6.57 -17.70
CA LEU A 303 -3.19 8.03 -17.84
C LEU A 303 -3.54 8.73 -16.53
N MET A 304 -4.60 8.28 -15.85
CA MET A 304 -4.98 8.77 -14.52
C MET A 304 -3.85 8.56 -13.51
N THR A 305 -3.24 7.38 -13.50
CA THR A 305 -2.10 7.09 -12.60
C THR A 305 -0.92 7.99 -12.89
N ALA A 306 -0.56 8.16 -14.17
CA ALA A 306 0.55 9.00 -14.61
C ALA A 306 0.33 10.49 -14.29
N THR A 307 -0.92 10.94 -14.20
CA THR A 307 -1.28 12.31 -13.82
C THR A 307 -1.38 12.48 -12.30
N VAL A 308 -2.06 11.57 -11.61
CA VAL A 308 -2.34 11.69 -10.17
C VAL A 308 -1.08 11.61 -9.32
N ILE A 309 -0.12 10.75 -9.68
CA ILE A 309 1.12 10.61 -8.90
C ILE A 309 1.94 11.91 -8.88
N PRO A 310 2.29 12.54 -10.02
CA PRO A 310 3.00 13.83 -10.01
C PRO A 310 2.21 14.92 -9.32
N VAL A 311 0.90 15.04 -9.56
CA VAL A 311 0.05 16.04 -8.90
C VAL A 311 0.06 15.87 -7.38
N SER A 312 -0.06 14.62 -6.88
CA SER A 312 0.06 14.32 -5.45
C SER A 312 1.39 14.78 -4.86
N LEU A 313 2.49 14.56 -5.59
CA LEU A 313 3.83 14.98 -5.16
C LEU A 313 4.00 16.50 -5.19
N LEU A 314 3.43 17.18 -6.17
CA LEU A 314 3.43 18.65 -6.27
C LEU A 314 2.64 19.29 -5.13
N ILE A 315 1.44 18.76 -4.83
CA ILE A 315 0.63 19.20 -3.68
C ILE A 315 1.43 19.04 -2.38
N ALA A 316 2.04 17.86 -2.18
CA ALA A 316 2.84 17.61 -1.00
C ALA A 316 4.04 18.56 -0.89
N ALA A 317 4.75 18.83 -1.99
CA ALA A 317 5.85 19.78 -2.03
C ALA A 317 5.41 21.22 -1.74
N GLY A 318 4.22 21.62 -2.19
CA GLY A 318 3.58 22.88 -1.83
C GLY A 318 3.25 22.97 -0.33
N CYS A 319 2.64 21.91 0.22
CA CYS A 319 2.31 21.85 1.64
C CYS A 319 3.55 21.84 2.55
N GLU A 320 4.66 21.27 2.12
CA GLU A 320 5.92 21.27 2.88
C GLU A 320 6.50 22.70 3.07
N ARG A 321 6.12 23.67 2.24
CA ARG A 321 6.56 25.07 2.34
C ARG A 321 5.80 25.88 3.40
N VAL A 322 4.60 25.44 3.76
CA VAL A 322 3.72 26.13 4.73
C VAL A 322 3.69 25.33 6.03
N PRO A 323 4.13 25.89 7.17
CA PRO A 323 4.27 25.13 8.44
C PRO A 323 2.99 24.39 8.88
N VAL A 324 1.82 25.04 8.76
CA VAL A 324 0.53 24.42 9.14
C VAL A 324 0.18 23.26 8.20
N LEU A 325 0.43 23.39 6.88
CA LEU A 325 0.10 22.36 5.91
C LEU A 325 1.02 21.13 6.00
N ARG A 326 2.21 21.25 6.60
CA ARG A 326 3.08 20.09 6.91
C ARG A 326 2.36 19.08 7.82
N LEU A 327 1.44 19.55 8.65
CA LEU A 327 0.65 18.67 9.54
C LEU A 327 -0.27 17.70 8.78
N LEU A 328 -0.50 17.93 7.50
CA LEU A 328 -1.21 16.97 6.65
C LEU A 328 -0.43 15.65 6.48
N TYR A 329 0.90 15.69 6.61
CA TYR A 329 1.78 14.53 6.34
C TYR A 329 2.70 14.17 7.53
N ALA A 330 2.71 14.97 8.58
CA ALA A 330 3.57 14.78 9.75
C ALA A 330 2.83 15.09 11.05
N ALA A 331 3.08 14.31 12.10
CA ALA A 331 2.52 14.61 13.41
C ALA A 331 3.16 15.88 14.02
N PRO A 332 2.41 16.64 14.82
CA PRO A 332 2.91 17.82 15.52
C PRO A 332 4.15 17.52 16.38
N THR A 333 4.99 18.53 16.58
CA THR A 333 6.29 18.41 17.30
C THR A 333 6.18 18.17 18.81
N TRP A 334 4.95 18.25 19.41
CA TRP A 334 4.75 17.85 20.81
C TRP A 334 5.18 16.38 21.05
N SER A 335 5.25 15.56 20.00
CA SER A 335 5.78 14.20 20.07
C SER A 335 7.33 14.13 20.13
N SER A 336 8.05 15.27 19.96
CA SER A 336 9.52 15.33 19.82
C SER A 336 10.24 16.21 20.87
N ARG A 337 9.52 17.00 21.68
CA ARG A 337 10.12 18.01 22.59
C ARG A 337 10.99 17.46 23.73
N GLU A 338 10.98 16.16 24.01
CA GLU A 338 11.86 15.61 25.08
C GLU A 338 13.29 15.30 24.63
N ARG A 339 13.68 15.57 23.37
CA ARG A 339 15.10 15.43 22.98
C ARG A 339 16.00 16.56 23.46
N ALA A 340 15.44 17.68 23.81
CA ALA A 340 16.21 18.85 24.27
C ALA A 340 16.43 18.87 25.79
N GLY A 341 15.65 18.11 26.56
CA GLY A 341 15.75 18.09 28.03
C GLY A 341 16.64 16.98 28.63
N ALA A 342 17.14 16.03 27.81
CA ALA A 342 17.99 14.93 28.28
C ALA A 342 19.49 15.12 27.98
N ALA A 343 19.88 16.35 27.56
CA ALA A 343 21.28 16.71 27.33
C ALA A 343 21.63 17.94 28.20
N LEU A 344 21.64 17.78 29.48
CA LEU A 344 22.29 18.64 30.48
C LEU A 344 22.55 17.82 31.76
N PRO A 345 23.63 18.10 32.45
CA PRO A 345 24.95 17.48 32.39
C PRO A 345 25.06 16.24 33.23
#